data_f46f52a92dce33b45afde69657a156b4
#
_entry.id   f46f52a92dce33b45afde69657a156b4
#
_cell.length_a   1.000
_cell.length_b   1.000
_cell.length_c   1.000
_cell.angle_alpha   90.00
_cell.angle_beta   90.00
_cell.angle_gamma   90.00
#
_symmetry.space_group_name_H-M   'P 1'
#
loop_
_entity.id
_entity.type
_entity.pdbx_description
1 polymer ?
#
loop_
_entity_poly.entity_id
_entity_poly.type
_entity_poly.pdbx_seq_one_letter_code
_entity_poly.pdbx_strand_id
1 'polypeptide(L)'
;SEVNKRRNGNDADLNRNHLVLTEPETQAVHRFFDKYLFEVTMDVHEYAPYGGDWQKYGYRRNASETLGVNTNPNVSEQIRTFSNKEVFPFWSKYLTDNKFNNAIYAPGGPPEQDYIRHSTFDVNDGRQSFGIQNTLSFIQEGLNGEDTYVDNIRHRAEGQMTGMRAILQFAYLHQGEIKKMVADGRKVLASGKANPKVSLQSEHAATGQKLSMTLLSYSTNTDTVVVVNDYRPVVKSIYDVAKPAGYLVPTQNK
;
A
#
# COMPACT_ATOMS: atom_id res chain seq x y z
N SER A 1 -2.55 20.29 9.67
CA SER A 1 -2.14 20.58 8.27
C SER A 1 -3.11 21.56 7.67
N GLU A 2 -2.62 22.48 6.85
CA GLU A 2 -3.48 23.35 6.07
C GLU A 2 -4.29 22.51 5.07
N VAL A 3 -5.52 22.90 4.85
CA VAL A 3 -6.45 22.22 3.94
C VAL A 3 -5.81 22.06 2.56
N ASN A 4 -5.86 20.85 2.02
CA ASN A 4 -5.39 20.49 0.67
C ASN A 4 -3.87 20.58 0.41
N LYS A 5 -3.03 20.55 1.44
CA LYS A 5 -1.59 20.44 1.26
C LYS A 5 -1.10 19.01 1.51
N ARG A 6 -0.56 18.38 0.46
CA ARG A 6 0.10 17.10 0.54
C ARG A 6 1.45 17.18 1.28
N ARG A 7 2.13 18.32 1.17
CA ARG A 7 3.50 18.52 1.67
C ARG A 7 3.52 19.13 3.06
N ASN A 8 4.56 18.83 3.84
CA ASN A 8 4.77 19.41 5.16
C ASN A 8 5.25 20.88 5.08
N GLY A 9 5.61 21.48 6.22
CA GLY A 9 6.09 22.87 6.29
C GLY A 9 7.39 23.13 5.53
N ASN A 10 8.19 22.11 5.27
CA ASN A 10 9.43 22.16 4.49
C ASN A 10 9.22 21.84 3.00
N ASP A 11 7.98 21.78 2.55
CA ASP A 11 7.59 21.39 1.19
C ASP A 11 8.01 19.95 0.82
N ALA A 12 8.21 19.07 1.79
CA ALA A 12 8.55 17.67 1.59
C ALA A 12 7.29 16.79 1.55
N ASP A 13 7.24 15.84 0.62
CA ASP A 13 6.27 14.76 0.61
C ASP A 13 6.68 13.70 1.63
N LEU A 14 5.99 13.65 2.76
CA LEU A 14 6.34 12.72 3.84
C LEU A 14 6.22 11.26 3.40
N ASN A 15 5.26 10.93 2.54
CA ASN A 15 5.12 9.57 2.01
C ASN A 15 6.08 9.26 0.83
N ARG A 16 7.17 10.03 0.71
CA ARG A 16 8.35 9.77 -0.10
C ARG A 16 9.63 9.89 0.72
N ASN A 17 9.49 10.08 2.03
CA ASN A 17 10.61 10.36 2.93
C ASN A 17 11.00 9.16 3.82
N HIS A 18 10.25 8.05 3.76
CA HIS A 18 10.45 6.89 4.65
C HIS A 18 11.76 6.11 4.40
N LEU A 19 12.46 6.35 3.30
CA LEU A 19 13.77 5.79 3.03
C LEU A 19 14.90 6.73 3.48
N VAL A 20 14.79 8.01 3.11
CA VAL A 20 15.89 9.00 3.37
C VAL A 20 15.80 9.62 4.76
N LEU A 21 14.62 9.67 5.38
CA LEU A 21 14.36 10.11 6.75
C LEU A 21 14.95 11.50 7.07
N THR A 22 14.80 12.46 6.16
CA THR A 22 15.26 13.83 6.37
C THR A 22 14.30 14.66 7.22
N GLU A 23 13.01 14.32 7.18
CA GLU A 23 11.96 15.08 7.84
C GLU A 23 11.72 14.59 9.28
N PRO A 24 11.53 15.51 10.23
CA PRO A 24 11.34 15.15 11.63
C PRO A 24 10.10 14.30 11.89
N GLU A 25 9.05 14.49 11.12
CA GLU A 25 7.79 13.72 11.23
C GLU A 25 8.04 12.23 10.89
N THR A 26 8.67 11.95 9.75
CA THR A 26 8.99 10.57 9.36
C THR A 26 10.01 9.93 10.30
N GLN A 27 11.01 10.68 10.77
CA GLN A 27 11.93 10.21 11.80
C GLN A 27 11.19 9.85 13.10
N ALA A 28 10.21 10.66 13.52
CA ALA A 28 9.44 10.38 14.73
C ALA A 28 8.63 9.09 14.61
N VAL A 29 7.98 8.87 13.47
CA VAL A 29 7.21 7.65 13.19
C VAL A 29 8.13 6.42 13.17
N HIS A 30 9.30 6.51 12.53
CA HIS A 30 10.27 5.40 12.52
C HIS A 30 10.82 5.11 13.92
N ARG A 31 11.22 6.13 14.69
CA ARG A 31 11.64 5.92 16.10
C ARG A 31 10.55 5.25 16.94
N PHE A 32 9.29 5.60 16.72
CA PHE A 32 8.18 4.97 17.41
C PHE A 32 8.01 3.52 16.97
N PHE A 33 8.08 3.23 15.67
CA PHE A 33 8.04 1.88 15.15
C PHE A 33 9.21 1.04 15.69
N ASP A 34 10.42 1.52 15.64
CA ASP A 34 11.63 0.81 16.09
C ASP A 34 11.59 0.48 17.59
N LYS A 35 10.93 1.34 18.37
CA LYS A 35 10.75 1.09 19.81
C LYS A 35 9.81 -0.06 20.10
N TYR A 36 8.74 -0.23 19.35
CA TYR A 36 7.69 -1.22 19.63
C TYR A 36 7.68 -2.39 18.65
N LEU A 37 8.25 -2.23 17.47
CA LEU A 37 8.34 -3.25 16.42
C LEU A 37 6.97 -3.91 16.14
N PHE A 38 5.97 -3.09 15.83
CA PHE A 38 4.61 -3.55 15.58
C PHE A 38 4.56 -4.67 14.54
N GLU A 39 3.71 -5.67 14.76
CA GLU A 39 3.49 -6.76 13.84
C GLU A 39 2.58 -6.37 12.68
N VAL A 40 1.73 -5.37 12.89
CA VAL A 40 0.78 -4.88 11.89
C VAL A 40 0.84 -3.37 11.84
N THR A 41 0.89 -2.80 10.65
CA THR A 41 0.78 -1.36 10.39
C THR A 41 -0.21 -1.09 9.27
N MET A 42 -0.84 0.08 9.29
CA MET A 42 -1.75 0.51 8.27
C MET A 42 -1.52 1.99 7.97
N ASP A 43 -1.27 2.29 6.71
CA ASP A 43 -1.17 3.64 6.18
C ASP A 43 -2.53 4.04 5.61
N VAL A 44 -3.09 5.14 6.11
CA VAL A 44 -4.46 5.55 5.77
C VAL A 44 -4.40 6.83 4.96
N HIS A 45 -4.88 6.74 3.73
CA HIS A 45 -4.85 7.78 2.72
C HIS A 45 -6.22 8.05 2.11
N GLU A 46 -6.27 9.03 1.25
CA GLU A 46 -7.39 9.29 0.36
C GLU A 46 -6.87 9.47 -1.07
N TYR A 47 -7.66 9.03 -2.05
CA TYR A 47 -7.40 9.25 -3.46
C TYR A 47 -8.45 10.16 -4.09
N ALA A 48 -8.01 11.05 -4.99
CA ALA A 48 -8.93 11.83 -5.80
C ALA A 48 -9.46 10.98 -6.97
N PRO A 49 -10.79 10.94 -7.21
CA PRO A 49 -11.36 10.18 -8.33
C PRO A 49 -11.03 10.80 -9.68
N TYR A 50 -10.65 12.07 -9.67
CA TYR A 50 -10.40 12.89 -10.85
C TYR A 50 -8.91 12.86 -11.20
N GLY A 51 -8.56 12.07 -12.19
CA GLY A 51 -7.33 12.28 -12.95
C GLY A 51 -7.73 12.73 -14.35
N GLY A 52 -7.13 13.81 -14.88
CA GLY A 52 -7.53 14.36 -16.18
C GLY A 52 -7.56 13.34 -17.32
N ASP A 53 -6.68 12.35 -17.29
CA ASP A 53 -6.62 11.32 -18.31
C ASP A 53 -7.75 10.28 -18.16
N TRP A 54 -8.15 9.92 -16.93
CA TRP A 54 -9.30 9.07 -16.71
C TRP A 54 -10.61 9.74 -17.13
N GLN A 55 -10.76 11.07 -16.92
CA GLN A 55 -11.89 11.84 -17.42
C GLN A 55 -11.96 11.83 -18.94
N LYS A 56 -10.83 12.04 -19.62
CA LYS A 56 -10.75 11.95 -21.09
C LYS A 56 -11.11 10.57 -21.62
N TYR A 57 -10.79 9.53 -20.86
CA TYR A 57 -11.16 8.15 -21.17
C TYR A 57 -12.68 7.87 -20.99
N GLY A 58 -13.40 8.77 -20.33
CA GLY A 58 -14.85 8.69 -20.14
C GLY A 58 -15.28 8.01 -18.83
N TYR A 59 -14.36 7.77 -17.92
CA TYR A 59 -14.60 7.08 -16.66
C TYR A 59 -13.90 7.77 -15.49
N ARG A 60 -14.37 7.46 -14.27
CA ARG A 60 -13.64 7.74 -13.03
C ARG A 60 -13.62 6.52 -12.12
N ARG A 61 -12.64 6.48 -11.24
CA ARG A 61 -12.62 5.52 -10.14
C ARG A 61 -13.75 5.84 -9.16
N ASN A 62 -14.43 4.81 -8.65
CA ASN A 62 -15.62 4.98 -7.80
C ASN A 62 -15.67 4.01 -6.61
N ALA A 63 -14.56 3.35 -6.27
CA ALA A 63 -14.52 2.54 -5.07
C ALA A 63 -14.47 3.44 -3.84
N SER A 64 -15.34 3.20 -2.85
CA SER A 64 -15.28 3.92 -1.57
C SER A 64 -13.91 3.78 -0.91
N GLU A 65 -13.33 2.59 -1.02
CA GLU A 65 -12.02 2.26 -0.45
C GLU A 65 -11.18 1.47 -1.45
N THR A 66 -9.89 1.79 -1.55
CA THR A 66 -8.91 0.94 -2.24
C THR A 66 -7.92 0.35 -1.26
N LEU A 67 -7.60 -0.93 -1.44
CA LEU A 67 -6.90 -1.75 -0.47
C LEU A 67 -5.59 -2.27 -1.05
N GLY A 68 -4.48 -2.04 -0.38
CA GLY A 68 -3.17 -2.48 -0.83
C GLY A 68 -2.37 -3.20 0.24
N VAL A 69 -1.63 -4.22 -0.19
CA VAL A 69 -0.73 -5.03 0.64
C VAL A 69 0.73 -4.80 0.23
N ASN A 70 1.66 -5.36 0.96
CA ASN A 70 3.08 -5.34 0.62
C ASN A 70 3.36 -6.10 -0.66
N THR A 71 4.14 -5.50 -1.55
CA THR A 71 4.52 -6.06 -2.84
C THR A 71 6.02 -6.08 -3.08
N ASN A 72 6.82 -5.36 -2.27
CA ASN A 72 8.26 -5.31 -2.43
C ASN A 72 8.89 -6.70 -2.32
N PRO A 73 9.77 -7.12 -3.25
CA PRO A 73 10.39 -8.44 -3.25
C PRO A 73 11.24 -8.75 -2.03
N ASN A 74 11.71 -7.72 -1.31
CA ASN A 74 12.50 -7.89 -0.08
C ASN A 74 11.65 -8.25 1.14
N VAL A 75 10.32 -8.09 1.07
CA VAL A 75 9.39 -8.56 2.10
C VAL A 75 9.31 -10.09 2.03
N SER A 76 9.29 -10.75 3.18
CA SER A 76 9.12 -12.22 3.24
C SER A 76 7.95 -12.68 2.37
N GLU A 77 8.18 -13.72 1.57
CA GLU A 77 7.13 -14.32 0.74
C GLU A 77 5.96 -14.83 1.57
N GLN A 78 6.24 -15.35 2.76
CA GLN A 78 5.20 -15.80 3.68
C GLN A 78 4.28 -14.64 4.07
N ILE A 79 4.82 -13.47 4.41
CA ILE A 79 4.03 -12.28 4.75
C ILE A 79 3.23 -11.80 3.54
N ARG A 80 3.85 -11.72 2.36
CA ARG A 80 3.15 -11.31 1.13
C ARG A 80 2.01 -12.27 0.78
N THR A 81 2.26 -13.56 0.86
CA THR A 81 1.27 -14.60 0.58
C THR A 81 0.12 -14.57 1.58
N PHE A 82 0.41 -14.48 2.89
CA PHE A 82 -0.60 -14.38 3.93
C PHE A 82 -1.45 -13.12 3.77
N SER A 83 -0.82 -11.98 3.51
CA SER A 83 -1.52 -10.71 3.28
C SER A 83 -2.49 -10.79 2.09
N ASN A 84 -2.08 -11.44 1.00
CA ASN A 84 -2.92 -11.57 -0.20
C ASN A 84 -4.04 -12.63 -0.06
N LYS A 85 -3.75 -13.77 0.58
CA LYS A 85 -4.68 -14.90 0.61
C LYS A 85 -5.64 -14.89 1.79
N GLU A 86 -5.23 -14.34 2.92
CA GLU A 86 -6.01 -14.35 4.15
C GLU A 86 -6.51 -12.95 4.53
N VAL A 87 -5.60 -11.97 4.64
CA VAL A 87 -5.97 -10.63 5.12
C VAL A 87 -6.84 -9.90 4.10
N PHE A 88 -6.40 -9.82 2.85
CA PHE A 88 -7.11 -9.05 1.82
C PHE A 88 -8.55 -9.52 1.59
N PRO A 89 -8.86 -10.81 1.44
CA PRO A 89 -10.24 -11.28 1.28
C PRO A 89 -11.13 -10.97 2.49
N PHE A 90 -10.60 -11.14 3.71
CA PHE A 90 -11.31 -10.79 4.94
C PHE A 90 -11.63 -9.29 4.98
N TRP A 91 -10.64 -8.47 4.70
CA TRP A 91 -10.75 -7.00 4.72
C TRP A 91 -11.76 -6.50 3.69
N SER A 92 -11.64 -6.98 2.44
CA SER A 92 -12.58 -6.65 1.36
C SER A 92 -14.01 -7.07 1.69
N LYS A 93 -14.19 -8.29 2.20
CA LYS A 93 -15.51 -8.78 2.62
C LYS A 93 -16.09 -7.96 3.76
N TYR A 94 -15.29 -7.62 4.75
CA TYR A 94 -15.73 -6.82 5.90
C TYR A 94 -16.26 -5.45 5.47
N LEU A 95 -15.56 -4.76 4.57
CA LEU A 95 -16.03 -3.51 3.98
C LEU A 95 -17.34 -3.70 3.21
N THR A 96 -17.42 -4.71 2.35
CA THR A 96 -18.63 -5.01 1.56
C THR A 96 -19.83 -5.31 2.45
N ASP A 97 -19.66 -6.10 3.50
CA ASP A 97 -20.72 -6.43 4.45
C ASP A 97 -21.25 -5.16 5.16
N ASN A 98 -20.38 -4.16 5.35
CA ASN A 98 -20.71 -2.86 5.93
C ASN A 98 -21.10 -1.79 4.87
N LYS A 99 -21.39 -2.19 3.64
CA LYS A 99 -21.88 -1.34 2.54
C LYS A 99 -20.86 -0.35 1.98
N PHE A 100 -19.57 -0.63 2.14
CA PHE A 100 -18.51 0.09 1.46
C PHE A 100 -17.99 -0.75 0.29
N ASN A 101 -18.25 -0.28 -0.94
CA ASN A 101 -17.65 -0.89 -2.13
C ASN A 101 -16.13 -0.67 -2.08
N ASN A 102 -15.37 -1.66 -2.49
CA ASN A 102 -13.92 -1.58 -2.43
C ASN A 102 -13.26 -2.26 -3.62
N ALA A 103 -12.03 -1.89 -3.87
CA ALA A 103 -11.22 -2.42 -4.94
C ALA A 103 -9.77 -2.61 -4.49
N ILE A 104 -9.00 -3.35 -5.27
CA ILE A 104 -7.55 -3.41 -5.05
C ILE A 104 -6.94 -2.02 -5.29
N TYR A 105 -5.89 -1.69 -4.53
CA TYR A 105 -5.06 -0.53 -4.80
C TYR A 105 -4.25 -0.77 -6.07
N ALA A 106 -4.72 -0.21 -7.17
CA ALA A 106 -4.19 -0.45 -8.51
C ALA A 106 -3.89 0.88 -9.23
N PRO A 107 -2.72 1.51 -8.98
CA PRO A 107 -2.32 2.74 -9.65
C PRO A 107 -2.01 2.53 -11.13
N GLY A 108 -1.99 3.64 -11.87
CA GLY A 108 -1.80 3.67 -13.32
C GLY A 108 -3.09 3.88 -14.11
N GLY A 109 -3.03 3.71 -15.41
CA GLY A 109 -4.11 3.95 -16.35
C GLY A 109 -4.34 5.43 -16.67
N PRO A 110 -5.28 5.72 -17.56
CA PRO A 110 -6.26 4.80 -18.11
C PRO A 110 -5.65 3.77 -19.08
N PRO A 111 -6.39 2.69 -19.39
CA PRO A 111 -5.96 1.73 -20.41
C PRO A 111 -5.52 2.39 -21.71
N GLU A 112 -4.54 1.79 -22.40
CA GLU A 112 -3.92 2.28 -23.65
C GLU A 112 -2.98 3.48 -23.49
N GLN A 113 -3.00 4.19 -22.35
CA GLN A 113 -2.06 5.28 -22.06
C GLN A 113 -0.98 4.84 -21.07
N ASP A 114 -1.37 4.09 -20.04
CA ASP A 114 -0.47 3.52 -19.04
C ASP A 114 -1.01 2.16 -18.56
N TYR A 115 -0.10 1.27 -18.19
CA TYR A 115 -0.50 -0.01 -17.59
C TYR A 115 -1.07 0.18 -16.19
N ILE A 116 -1.97 -0.71 -15.80
CA ILE A 116 -2.45 -0.79 -14.42
C ILE A 116 -1.57 -1.78 -13.67
N ARG A 117 -1.07 -1.38 -12.50
CA ARG A 117 -0.19 -2.20 -11.66
C ARG A 117 -0.85 -2.53 -10.34
N HIS A 118 -0.52 -3.71 -9.80
CA HIS A 118 -0.92 -4.07 -8.46
C HIS A 118 -0.05 -3.35 -7.44
N SER A 119 -0.60 -2.31 -6.81
CA SER A 119 0.07 -1.56 -5.75
C SER A 119 1.37 -0.86 -6.21
N THR A 120 2.15 -0.35 -5.27
CA THR A 120 3.52 0.16 -5.43
C THR A 120 4.49 -0.72 -4.67
N PHE A 121 5.78 -0.61 -4.95
CA PHE A 121 6.83 -1.39 -4.27
C PHE A 121 7.93 -0.52 -3.67
N ASP A 122 7.83 0.81 -3.82
CA ASP A 122 8.88 1.74 -3.41
C ASP A 122 8.96 1.83 -1.89
N VAL A 123 10.15 1.60 -1.33
CA VAL A 123 10.39 1.63 0.12
C VAL A 123 10.41 3.05 0.71
N ASN A 124 10.20 4.06 -0.11
CA ASN A 124 10.07 5.45 0.32
C ASN A 124 8.65 5.78 0.81
N ASP A 125 7.66 4.90 0.62
CA ASP A 125 6.34 5.01 1.23
C ASP A 125 6.28 4.29 2.59
N GLY A 126 5.37 4.72 3.46
CA GLY A 126 5.26 4.20 4.83
C GLY A 126 4.95 2.71 4.86
N ARG A 127 4.05 2.24 4.02
CA ARG A 127 3.67 0.83 3.95
C ARG A 127 4.84 -0.08 3.58
N GLN A 128 5.54 0.19 2.48
CA GLN A 128 6.63 -0.68 2.03
C GLN A 128 7.84 -0.57 2.95
N SER A 129 8.10 0.60 3.51
CA SER A 129 9.18 0.85 4.45
C SER A 129 9.06 0.01 5.73
N PHE A 130 7.87 -0.06 6.33
CA PHE A 130 7.64 -0.96 7.47
C PHE A 130 7.55 -2.42 7.03
N GLY A 131 7.01 -2.67 5.84
CA GLY A 131 6.89 -4.01 5.28
C GLY A 131 8.22 -4.74 5.14
N ILE A 132 9.28 -4.08 4.67
CA ILE A 132 10.62 -4.70 4.53
C ILE A 132 11.23 -5.14 5.87
N GLN A 133 10.70 -4.67 6.99
CA GLN A 133 11.06 -5.12 8.33
C GLN A 133 10.25 -6.36 8.78
N ASN A 134 9.63 -7.06 7.83
CA ASN A 134 8.74 -8.19 8.06
C ASN A 134 7.56 -7.84 8.97
N THR A 135 6.91 -6.71 8.71
CA THR A 135 5.64 -6.28 9.28
C THR A 135 4.53 -6.52 8.26
N LEU A 136 3.36 -6.99 8.71
CA LEU A 136 2.16 -6.96 7.89
C LEU A 136 1.73 -5.50 7.75
N SER A 137 2.01 -4.90 6.60
CA SER A 137 1.79 -3.48 6.39
C SER A 137 0.85 -3.24 5.20
N PHE A 138 -0.14 -2.41 5.43
CA PHE A 138 -1.27 -2.19 4.52
C PHE A 138 -1.42 -0.72 4.16
N ILE A 139 -2.07 -0.45 3.04
CA ILE A 139 -2.58 0.88 2.71
C ILE A 139 -4.07 0.79 2.40
N GLN A 140 -4.82 1.73 2.95
CA GLN A 140 -6.20 1.98 2.58
C GLN A 140 -6.32 3.41 2.08
N GLU A 141 -6.92 3.58 0.91
CA GLU A 141 -7.21 4.91 0.39
C GLU A 141 -8.71 5.05 0.18
N GLY A 142 -9.32 5.96 0.93
CA GLY A 142 -10.71 6.34 0.79
C GLY A 142 -10.92 7.29 -0.38
N LEU A 143 -12.09 7.23 -1.00
CA LEU A 143 -12.50 8.14 -2.05
C LEU A 143 -12.70 9.56 -1.50
N ASN A 144 -11.91 10.51 -1.94
CA ASN A 144 -11.95 11.91 -1.50
C ASN A 144 -13.08 12.71 -2.17
N GLY A 145 -14.33 12.22 -2.08
CA GLY A 145 -15.50 12.97 -2.52
C GLY A 145 -15.55 13.28 -4.03
N GLU A 146 -16.70 13.70 -4.50
CA GLU A 146 -16.91 14.15 -5.87
C GLU A 146 -16.48 15.58 -6.09
N ASP A 147 -16.52 16.35 -5.02
CA ASP A 147 -16.22 17.75 -4.97
C ASP A 147 -15.54 18.03 -3.63
N THR A 148 -14.42 18.73 -3.63
CA THR A 148 -13.72 19.15 -2.41
C THR A 148 -14.57 20.03 -1.49
N TYR A 149 -15.71 20.51 -1.97
CA TYR A 149 -16.63 21.38 -1.24
C TYR A 149 -17.92 20.70 -0.81
N VAL A 150 -18.42 19.73 -1.58
CA VAL A 150 -19.60 18.93 -1.23
C VAL A 150 -19.15 17.64 -0.60
N ASP A 151 -18.97 17.70 0.67
CA ASP A 151 -18.24 16.68 1.37
C ASP A 151 -19.15 15.62 1.97
N ASN A 152 -19.01 14.39 1.51
CA ASN A 152 -19.52 13.23 2.19
C ASN A 152 -18.53 12.76 3.28
N ILE A 153 -18.06 13.69 4.11
CA ILE A 153 -17.04 13.47 5.13
C ILE A 153 -17.42 12.32 6.07
N ARG A 154 -18.70 12.19 6.36
CA ARG A 154 -19.19 11.13 7.21
C ARG A 154 -18.96 9.75 6.56
N HIS A 155 -19.38 9.59 5.31
CA HIS A 155 -19.20 8.34 4.57
C HIS A 155 -17.70 8.00 4.41
N ARG A 156 -16.87 8.99 4.09
CA ARG A 156 -15.42 8.85 4.00
C ARG A 156 -14.82 8.38 5.34
N ALA A 157 -15.14 9.08 6.43
CA ALA A 157 -14.66 8.73 7.76
C ALA A 157 -15.14 7.34 8.21
N GLU A 158 -16.41 7.02 7.96
CA GLU A 158 -16.98 5.70 8.29
C GLU A 158 -16.34 4.58 7.48
N GLY A 159 -16.03 4.78 6.19
CA GLY A 159 -15.33 3.84 5.33
C GLY A 159 -13.91 3.56 5.85
N GLN A 160 -13.15 4.62 6.10
CA GLN A 160 -11.81 4.52 6.68
C GLN A 160 -11.82 3.77 8.02
N MET A 161 -12.72 4.15 8.92
CA MET A 161 -12.86 3.49 10.24
C MET A 161 -13.27 2.02 10.11
N THR A 162 -14.12 1.70 9.14
CA THR A 162 -14.57 0.32 8.91
C THR A 162 -13.41 -0.55 8.44
N GLY A 163 -12.57 -0.06 7.52
CA GLY A 163 -11.39 -0.79 7.09
C GLY A 163 -10.35 -0.96 8.20
N MET A 164 -10.12 0.07 9.02
CA MET A 164 -9.24 -0.04 10.20
C MET A 164 -9.76 -1.09 11.19
N ARG A 165 -11.09 -1.10 11.46
CA ARG A 165 -11.71 -2.12 12.32
C ARG A 165 -11.55 -3.52 11.76
N ALA A 166 -11.65 -3.71 10.45
CA ALA A 166 -11.43 -5.00 9.80
C ALA A 166 -10.03 -5.53 10.09
N ILE A 167 -9.00 -4.70 9.90
CA ILE A 167 -7.60 -5.09 10.17
C ILE A 167 -7.37 -5.37 11.66
N LEU A 168 -7.92 -4.55 12.55
CA LEU A 168 -7.83 -4.79 14.01
C LEU A 168 -8.51 -6.10 14.40
N GLN A 169 -9.71 -6.39 13.86
CA GLN A 169 -10.42 -7.64 14.13
C GLN A 169 -9.66 -8.84 13.56
N PHE A 170 -9.15 -8.75 12.35
CA PHE A 170 -8.32 -9.80 11.76
C PHE A 170 -7.09 -10.08 12.63
N ALA A 171 -6.36 -9.03 13.01
CA ALA A 171 -5.18 -9.17 13.86
C ALA A 171 -5.49 -9.79 15.23
N TYR A 172 -6.64 -9.46 15.82
CA TYR A 172 -7.08 -10.07 17.06
C TYR A 172 -7.38 -11.58 16.91
N LEU A 173 -8.11 -11.95 15.85
CA LEU A 173 -8.48 -13.34 15.58
C LEU A 173 -7.26 -14.21 15.24
N HIS A 174 -6.25 -13.65 14.57
CA HIS A 174 -5.05 -14.35 14.10
C HIS A 174 -3.78 -13.99 14.88
N GLN A 175 -3.90 -13.43 16.09
CA GLN A 175 -2.78 -12.86 16.84
C GLN A 175 -1.59 -13.82 17.04
N GLY A 176 -1.86 -15.09 17.32
CA GLY A 176 -0.81 -16.09 17.53
C GLY A 176 -0.02 -16.39 16.27
N GLU A 177 -0.72 -16.54 15.15
CA GLU A 177 -0.12 -16.79 13.85
C GLU A 177 0.68 -15.59 13.36
N ILE A 178 0.12 -14.39 13.46
CA ILE A 178 0.78 -13.14 13.06
C ILE A 178 2.06 -12.92 13.87
N LYS A 179 1.99 -13.02 15.20
CA LYS A 179 3.16 -12.87 16.08
C LYS A 179 4.26 -13.85 15.73
N LYS A 180 3.89 -15.13 15.53
CA LYS A 180 4.86 -16.17 15.16
C LYS A 180 5.51 -15.86 13.81
N MET A 181 4.71 -15.58 12.79
CA MET A 181 5.20 -15.33 11.42
C MET A 181 6.15 -14.11 11.38
N VAL A 182 5.78 -13.00 12.03
CA VAL A 182 6.58 -11.79 12.09
C VAL A 182 7.88 -12.04 12.87
N ALA A 183 7.80 -12.70 14.03
CA ALA A 183 8.99 -13.02 14.84
C ALA A 183 9.95 -13.94 14.10
N ASP A 184 9.45 -14.98 13.44
CA ASP A 184 10.26 -15.90 12.64
C ASP A 184 10.92 -15.17 11.46
N GLY A 185 10.17 -14.34 10.74
CA GLY A 185 10.69 -13.53 9.64
C GLY A 185 11.80 -12.58 10.09
N ARG A 186 11.62 -11.87 11.20
CA ARG A 186 12.63 -10.98 11.78
C ARG A 186 13.86 -11.74 12.27
N LYS A 187 13.67 -12.90 12.88
CA LYS A 187 14.78 -13.77 13.28
C LYS A 187 15.62 -14.22 12.09
N VAL A 188 14.97 -14.58 10.99
CA VAL A 188 15.65 -14.95 9.73
C VAL A 188 16.44 -13.77 9.18
N LEU A 189 15.86 -12.55 9.16
CA LEU A 189 16.58 -11.35 8.75
C LEU A 189 17.82 -11.09 9.63
N ALA A 190 17.66 -11.11 10.94
CA ALA A 190 18.72 -10.85 11.90
C ALA A 190 19.84 -11.91 11.86
N SER A 191 19.51 -13.16 11.52
CA SER A 191 20.50 -14.24 11.44
C SER A 191 21.43 -14.15 10.23
N GLY A 192 21.19 -13.25 9.30
CA GLY A 192 21.89 -13.18 8.03
C GLY A 192 21.59 -14.31 7.05
N LYS A 193 20.74 -15.28 7.44
CA LYS A 193 20.36 -16.45 6.63
C LYS A 193 19.17 -16.18 5.70
N ALA A 194 18.60 -14.98 5.74
CA ALA A 194 17.63 -14.55 4.73
C ALA A 194 18.27 -14.54 3.34
N ASN A 195 17.44 -14.44 2.31
CA ASN A 195 17.86 -14.37 0.91
C ASN A 195 19.26 -13.72 0.78
N PRO A 196 20.24 -14.39 0.16
CA PRO A 196 21.60 -13.86 0.02
C PRO A 196 21.66 -12.61 -0.86
N LYS A 197 20.56 -12.26 -1.51
CA LYS A 197 20.44 -11.11 -2.38
C LYS A 197 19.42 -10.12 -1.84
N VAL A 198 19.64 -8.85 -2.14
CA VAL A 198 18.70 -7.75 -1.91
C VAL A 198 18.31 -7.17 -3.26
N SER A 199 17.01 -7.06 -3.50
CA SER A 199 16.48 -6.37 -4.68
C SER A 199 16.64 -4.87 -4.49
N LEU A 200 17.42 -4.23 -5.33
CA LEU A 200 17.58 -2.77 -5.36
C LEU A 200 16.69 -2.10 -6.39
N GLN A 201 16.39 -2.78 -7.48
CA GLN A 201 15.46 -2.30 -8.48
C GLN A 201 14.41 -3.36 -8.80
N SER A 202 13.20 -2.93 -8.95
CA SER A 202 12.06 -3.80 -9.24
C SER A 202 11.19 -3.19 -10.33
N GLU A 203 10.39 -4.02 -10.97
CA GLU A 203 9.40 -3.60 -11.95
C GLU A 203 8.10 -4.40 -11.78
N HIS A 204 7.01 -3.83 -12.27
CA HIS A 204 5.76 -4.57 -12.40
C HIS A 204 5.76 -5.38 -13.70
N ALA A 205 5.46 -6.66 -13.58
CA ALA A 205 5.45 -7.60 -14.70
C ALA A 205 4.03 -8.06 -15.03
N ALA A 206 3.72 -8.09 -16.33
CA ALA A 206 2.52 -8.72 -16.85
C ALA A 206 2.61 -10.25 -16.72
N THR A 207 1.46 -10.88 -16.42
CA THR A 207 1.33 -12.34 -16.35
C THR A 207 0.32 -12.87 -17.38
N GLY A 208 -0.25 -11.98 -18.19
CA GLY A 208 -1.41 -12.28 -19.04
C GLY A 208 -2.75 -12.20 -18.30
N GLN A 209 -2.74 -11.99 -16.98
CA GLN A 209 -3.96 -11.75 -16.21
C GLN A 209 -4.57 -10.41 -16.60
N LYS A 210 -5.88 -10.39 -16.74
CA LYS A 210 -6.67 -9.17 -16.93
C LYS A 210 -7.25 -8.70 -15.60
N LEU A 211 -7.47 -7.40 -15.47
CA LEU A 211 -8.14 -6.81 -14.32
C LEU A 211 -9.50 -6.28 -14.73
N SER A 212 -10.55 -6.73 -14.05
CA SER A 212 -11.88 -6.10 -14.15
C SER A 212 -11.97 -5.00 -13.11
N MET A 213 -12.20 -3.77 -13.56
CA MET A 213 -12.38 -2.60 -12.70
C MET A 213 -13.81 -2.09 -12.79
N THR A 214 -14.46 -1.89 -11.66
CA THR A 214 -15.72 -1.15 -11.61
C THR A 214 -15.42 0.33 -11.56
N LEU A 215 -15.85 1.06 -12.57
CA LEU A 215 -15.63 2.48 -12.76
C LEU A 215 -16.97 3.17 -12.97
N LEU A 216 -17.13 4.41 -12.56
CA LEU A 216 -18.28 5.23 -12.94
C LEU A 216 -18.10 5.74 -14.37
N SER A 217 -19.05 5.45 -15.24
CA SER A 217 -19.10 5.99 -16.60
C SER A 217 -19.74 7.38 -16.61
N TYR A 218 -19.08 8.35 -17.24
CA TYR A 218 -19.65 9.69 -17.40
C TYR A 218 -20.81 9.73 -18.39
N SER A 219 -20.86 8.81 -19.37
CA SER A 219 -21.94 8.80 -20.36
C SER A 219 -23.27 8.30 -19.81
N THR A 220 -23.23 7.35 -18.86
CA THR A 220 -24.43 6.73 -18.30
C THR A 220 -24.68 7.14 -16.85
N ASN A 221 -23.70 7.75 -16.20
CA ASN A 221 -23.68 8.04 -14.77
C ASN A 221 -23.97 6.80 -13.89
N THR A 222 -23.48 5.65 -14.33
CA THR A 222 -23.63 4.36 -13.63
C THR A 222 -22.30 3.61 -13.58
N ASP A 223 -22.20 2.71 -12.62
CA ASP A 223 -21.06 1.83 -12.52
C ASP A 223 -21.02 0.88 -13.73
N THR A 224 -19.83 0.77 -14.30
CA THR A 224 -19.54 -0.04 -15.49
C THR A 224 -18.28 -0.85 -15.23
N VAL A 225 -18.25 -2.10 -15.68
CA VAL A 225 -17.05 -2.94 -15.59
C VAL A 225 -16.20 -2.74 -16.83
N VAL A 226 -14.98 -2.27 -16.63
CA VAL A 226 -13.96 -2.11 -17.66
C VAL A 226 -12.89 -3.19 -17.49
N VAL A 227 -12.59 -3.91 -18.56
CA VAL A 227 -11.54 -4.94 -18.56
C VAL A 227 -10.22 -4.33 -19.03
N VAL A 228 -9.25 -4.34 -18.15
CA VAL A 228 -7.88 -3.87 -18.42
C VAL A 228 -7.04 -5.06 -18.87
N ASN A 229 -6.47 -4.97 -20.08
CA ASN A 229 -5.65 -6.03 -20.67
C ASN A 229 -4.18 -5.94 -20.22
N ASP A 230 -3.60 -4.74 -20.11
CA ASP A 230 -2.24 -4.54 -19.58
C ASP A 230 -2.29 -4.32 -18.07
N TYR A 231 -2.57 -5.41 -17.36
CA TYR A 231 -2.48 -5.47 -15.91
C TYR A 231 -1.21 -6.17 -15.47
N ARG A 232 -0.47 -5.56 -14.56
CA ARG A 232 0.81 -6.06 -14.05
C ARG A 232 0.71 -6.39 -12.56
N PRO A 233 0.29 -7.61 -12.23
CA PRO A 233 0.01 -8.02 -10.85
C PRO A 233 1.25 -8.37 -10.02
N VAL A 234 2.39 -8.63 -10.65
CA VAL A 234 3.58 -9.17 -10.00
C VAL A 234 4.70 -8.15 -10.01
N VAL A 235 5.34 -7.97 -8.86
CA VAL A 235 6.59 -7.21 -8.74
C VAL A 235 7.77 -8.18 -8.82
N LYS A 236 8.68 -7.94 -9.74
CA LYS A 236 9.91 -8.71 -9.95
C LYS A 236 11.13 -7.85 -9.67
N SER A 237 12.16 -8.44 -9.07
CA SER A 237 13.47 -7.84 -9.05
C SER A 237 14.09 -7.85 -10.45
N ILE A 238 14.65 -6.73 -10.86
CA ILE A 238 15.42 -6.58 -12.10
C ILE A 238 16.89 -6.31 -11.83
N TYR A 239 17.23 -5.90 -10.61
CA TYR A 239 18.61 -5.72 -10.18
C TYR A 239 18.77 -6.13 -8.72
N ASP A 240 19.58 -7.17 -8.52
CA ASP A 240 19.90 -7.71 -7.19
C ASP A 240 21.37 -7.47 -6.88
N VAL A 241 21.66 -7.20 -5.60
CA VAL A 241 23.01 -7.20 -5.07
C VAL A 241 23.18 -8.27 -4.00
N ALA A 242 24.38 -8.77 -3.85
CA ALA A 242 24.72 -9.66 -2.74
C ALA A 242 24.55 -8.90 -1.42
N LYS A 243 23.90 -9.53 -0.43
CA LYS A 243 23.78 -8.98 0.91
C LYS A 243 25.18 -8.84 1.52
N PRO A 244 25.64 -7.66 1.95
CA PRO A 244 26.95 -7.52 2.56
C PRO A 244 27.02 -8.24 3.91
N ALA A 245 28.21 -8.71 4.28
CA ALA A 245 28.42 -9.33 5.58
C ALA A 245 28.30 -8.35 6.74
N GLY A 246 28.45 -7.05 6.48
CA GLY A 246 28.32 -5.96 7.45
C GLY A 246 28.53 -4.60 6.81
N TYR A 247 28.31 -3.56 7.60
CA TYR A 247 28.54 -2.18 7.22
C TYR A 247 29.60 -1.55 8.15
N LEU A 248 30.51 -0.81 7.57
CA LEU A 248 31.46 0.01 8.34
C LEU A 248 30.89 1.43 8.46
N VAL A 249 30.57 1.83 9.69
CA VAL A 249 30.13 3.19 9.98
C VAL A 249 31.30 3.95 10.54
N PRO A 250 31.83 5.00 9.87
CA PRO A 250 32.87 5.82 10.39
C PRO A 250 32.49 6.46 11.73
N THR A 251 33.43 6.58 12.66
CA THR A 251 33.16 7.05 14.02
C THR A 251 32.53 8.45 14.06
N GLN A 252 32.86 9.28 13.09
CA GLN A 252 32.33 10.64 12.93
C GLN A 252 30.81 10.66 12.52
N ASN A 253 30.26 9.52 12.13
CA ASN A 253 28.87 9.40 11.69
C ASN A 253 28.01 8.58 12.70
N LYS A 254 28.53 8.39 13.91
CA LYS A 254 27.83 7.72 15.01
C LYS A 254 26.97 8.68 15.82
#